data_60b1ce744af35bc9bcf2450b1ca53694
#
_entry.id   60b1ce744af35bc9bcf2450b1ca53694
#
_cell.length_a   1.000
_cell.length_b   1.000
_cell.length_c   1.000
_cell.angle_alpha   90.00
_cell.angle_beta   90.00
_cell.angle_gamma   90.00
#
_symmetry.space_group_name_H-M   'P 1'
#
loop_
_entity.id
_entity.type
_entity.pdbx_description
1 polymer ?
#
loop_
_entity_poly.entity_id
_entity_poly.type
_entity_poly.pdbx_seq_one_letter_code
_entity_poly.pdbx_strand_id
1 'polypeptide(L)'
;NSSLIIGSAQIGDIEEAGDIDVFSLSVTAGTTYTIDQKGFFSSVGTLQDTLLTLRDINGNVLAQNDDGGFRLESQISYTPTSTGTVYVEAGAFGVNTGTYEISVGSSSSGGDVADTPGSGLIAISSGTPVAGDLETGGDKDVYSLSVTAGGTYQIDLRGSASGLGTLADPLLRVLDENSAVLAENDDGGRGLESSLTFTASNSGEIFLEAGAFSSRQTGTYQIDVLQSGISTSSLGDLIGQTQEHAPITALN
;
A
#
# COMPACT_ATOMS: atom_id res chain seq x y z
N ASN A 1 19.32 -11.96 -3.21
CA ASN A 1 18.61 -10.86 -2.54
C ASN A 1 17.14 -10.93 -2.96
N SER A 2 16.23 -11.07 -2.03
CA SER A 2 14.80 -10.95 -2.29
C SER A 2 14.39 -9.47 -2.35
N SER A 3 13.25 -9.19 -2.98
CA SER A 3 12.71 -7.84 -3.06
C SER A 3 11.64 -7.65 -2.00
N LEU A 4 11.67 -6.53 -1.29
CA LEU A 4 10.58 -6.12 -0.41
C LEU A 4 9.42 -5.59 -1.25
N ILE A 5 8.21 -6.03 -0.90
CA ILE A 5 6.97 -5.58 -1.52
C ILE A 5 6.27 -4.67 -0.50
N ILE A 6 5.97 -3.44 -0.92
CA ILE A 6 5.27 -2.46 -0.08
C ILE A 6 3.91 -3.02 0.34
N GLY A 7 3.58 -2.89 1.63
CA GLY A 7 2.35 -3.42 2.21
C GLY A 7 2.37 -4.92 2.54
N SER A 8 3.52 -5.61 2.32
CA SER A 8 3.68 -7.02 2.64
C SER A 8 4.80 -7.24 3.63
N ALA A 9 4.62 -8.19 4.54
CA ALA A 9 5.66 -8.62 5.47
C ALA A 9 6.38 -9.87 4.95
N GLN A 10 7.67 -10.01 5.27
CA GLN A 10 8.50 -11.18 5.02
C GLN A 10 9.16 -11.63 6.33
N ILE A 11 9.36 -12.93 6.48
CA ILE A 11 10.06 -13.51 7.62
C ILE A 11 11.50 -13.79 7.23
N GLY A 12 12.44 -13.40 8.10
CA GLY A 12 13.86 -13.72 7.99
C GLY A 12 14.37 -14.37 9.28
N ASP A 13 15.63 -14.81 9.25
CA ASP A 13 16.31 -15.45 10.37
C ASP A 13 17.78 -15.00 10.37
N ILE A 14 18.25 -14.46 11.48
CA ILE A 14 19.67 -14.20 11.73
C ILE A 14 20.23 -15.44 12.42
N GLU A 15 20.84 -16.32 11.62
CA GLU A 15 21.25 -17.66 12.07
C GLU A 15 22.50 -17.63 12.95
N GLU A 16 23.40 -16.68 12.70
CA GLU A 16 24.64 -16.52 13.49
C GLU A 16 24.96 -15.05 13.77
N ALA A 17 25.78 -14.82 14.76
CA ALA A 17 26.15 -13.46 15.16
C ALA A 17 26.89 -12.71 14.01
N GLY A 18 26.33 -11.58 13.60
CA GLY A 18 26.85 -10.77 12.51
C GLY A 18 26.31 -11.14 11.13
N ASP A 19 25.37 -12.08 11.05
CA ASP A 19 24.60 -12.37 9.85
C ASP A 19 23.72 -11.18 9.45
N ILE A 20 23.55 -10.98 8.14
CA ILE A 20 22.80 -9.85 7.55
C ILE A 20 22.02 -10.34 6.34
N ASP A 21 20.71 -10.21 6.40
CA ASP A 21 19.83 -10.39 5.25
C ASP A 21 19.73 -9.10 4.43
N VAL A 22 19.94 -9.21 3.12
CA VAL A 22 19.89 -8.05 2.22
C VAL A 22 18.70 -8.14 1.29
N PHE A 23 17.88 -7.11 1.32
CA PHE A 23 16.70 -6.96 0.46
C PHE A 23 16.86 -5.77 -0.47
N SER A 24 16.27 -5.84 -1.67
CA SER A 24 16.11 -4.69 -2.56
C SER A 24 14.74 -4.05 -2.35
N LEU A 25 14.69 -2.71 -2.41
CA LEU A 25 13.45 -1.93 -2.35
C LEU A 25 13.44 -0.91 -3.47
N SER A 26 12.42 -0.97 -4.33
CA SER A 26 12.18 0.08 -5.32
C SER A 26 11.52 1.28 -4.66
N VAL A 27 12.07 2.46 -4.85
CA VAL A 27 11.61 3.69 -4.23
C VAL A 27 11.33 4.78 -5.26
N THR A 28 10.33 5.61 -4.99
CA THR A 28 9.95 6.78 -5.79
C THR A 28 10.37 8.05 -5.06
N ALA A 29 10.91 9.03 -5.78
CA ALA A 29 11.28 10.32 -5.20
C ALA A 29 10.07 11.00 -4.52
N GLY A 30 10.27 11.56 -3.33
CA GLY A 30 9.24 12.26 -2.56
C GLY A 30 8.32 11.34 -1.74
N THR A 31 8.33 10.02 -1.96
CA THR A 31 7.56 9.07 -1.16
C THR A 31 8.32 8.70 0.11
N THR A 32 7.69 8.81 1.27
CA THR A 32 8.28 8.34 2.52
C THR A 32 8.00 6.85 2.72
N TYR A 33 9.04 6.11 2.99
CA TYR A 33 8.98 4.68 3.28
C TYR A 33 9.26 4.46 4.76
N THR A 34 8.36 3.72 5.43
CA THR A 34 8.59 3.24 6.79
C THR A 34 8.97 1.77 6.70
N ILE A 35 10.19 1.46 7.10
CA ILE A 35 10.77 0.12 7.09
C ILE A 35 10.85 -0.36 8.53
N ASP A 36 10.16 -1.45 8.84
CA ASP A 36 10.10 -2.05 10.17
C ASP A 36 10.80 -3.40 10.17
N GLN A 37 11.68 -3.64 11.14
CA GLN A 37 12.17 -4.96 11.49
C GLN A 37 11.73 -5.29 12.91
N LYS A 38 10.84 -6.28 13.04
CA LYS A 38 10.18 -6.67 14.28
C LYS A 38 10.58 -8.08 14.67
N GLY A 39 10.65 -8.34 15.97
CA GLY A 39 11.05 -9.64 16.48
C GLY A 39 10.28 -10.05 17.71
N PHE A 40 11.01 -10.21 18.82
CA PHE A 40 10.50 -10.74 20.08
C PHE A 40 9.43 -9.83 20.72
N PHE A 41 9.64 -8.52 20.73
CA PHE A 41 8.75 -7.61 21.45
C PHE A 41 7.40 -7.43 20.78
N SER A 42 7.33 -7.54 19.46
CA SER A 42 6.06 -7.57 18.70
C SER A 42 5.46 -8.98 18.59
N SER A 43 6.13 -9.99 19.15
CA SER A 43 5.68 -11.40 19.13
C SER A 43 5.56 -12.00 17.72
N VAL A 44 6.35 -11.50 16.76
CA VAL A 44 6.40 -11.98 15.37
C VAL A 44 7.69 -12.72 15.03
N GLY A 45 8.63 -12.79 15.98
CA GLY A 45 9.90 -13.48 15.84
C GLY A 45 10.55 -13.77 17.19
N THR A 46 11.79 -14.23 17.16
CA THR A 46 12.61 -14.54 18.35
C THR A 46 13.80 -13.60 18.52
N LEU A 47 14.15 -12.81 17.50
CA LEU A 47 15.22 -11.82 17.54
C LEU A 47 14.88 -10.72 18.56
N GLN A 48 15.74 -10.56 19.59
CA GLN A 48 15.47 -9.67 20.71
C GLN A 48 15.84 -8.21 20.45
N ASP A 49 16.83 -7.99 19.59
CA ASP A 49 17.40 -6.66 19.36
C ASP A 49 17.79 -6.58 17.87
N THR A 50 17.00 -5.85 17.12
CA THR A 50 17.13 -5.76 15.67
C THR A 50 18.05 -4.60 15.27
N LEU A 51 18.58 -4.63 14.05
CA LEU A 51 19.37 -3.55 13.47
C LEU A 51 19.07 -3.40 11.99
N LEU A 52 18.49 -2.28 11.60
CA LEU A 52 18.25 -1.92 10.20
C LEU A 52 19.34 -0.98 9.68
N THR A 53 19.84 -1.26 8.48
CA THR A 53 20.69 -0.33 7.73
C THR A 53 20.15 -0.17 6.31
N LEU A 54 19.92 1.05 5.88
CA LEU A 54 19.51 1.39 4.52
C LEU A 54 20.71 1.89 3.73
N ARG A 55 20.91 1.36 2.50
CA ARG A 55 22.04 1.74 1.63
C ARG A 55 21.59 2.14 0.23
N ASP A 56 22.36 3.00 -0.40
CA ASP A 56 22.25 3.31 -1.83
C ASP A 56 22.86 2.20 -2.70
N ILE A 57 22.71 2.34 -4.03
CA ILE A 57 23.27 1.42 -5.03
C ILE A 57 24.81 1.31 -4.98
N ASN A 58 25.50 2.28 -4.41
CA ASN A 58 26.96 2.30 -4.27
C ASN A 58 27.43 1.72 -2.92
N GLY A 59 26.50 1.30 -2.04
CA GLY A 59 26.76 0.77 -0.71
C GLY A 59 26.93 1.84 0.37
N ASN A 60 26.69 3.12 0.09
CA ASN A 60 26.73 4.16 1.12
C ASN A 60 25.52 4.03 2.04
N VAL A 61 25.75 4.23 3.34
CA VAL A 61 24.66 4.23 4.34
C VAL A 61 23.83 5.50 4.19
N LEU A 62 22.52 5.31 3.96
CA LEU A 62 21.51 6.37 3.90
C LEU A 62 20.86 6.60 5.26
N ALA A 63 20.59 5.52 6.00
CA ALA A 63 20.04 5.54 7.35
C ALA A 63 20.41 4.26 8.10
N GLN A 64 20.43 4.31 9.42
CA GLN A 64 20.59 3.16 10.29
C GLN A 64 19.80 3.38 11.58
N ASN A 65 19.21 2.33 12.11
CA ASN A 65 18.45 2.36 13.36
C ASN A 65 18.40 0.98 14.02
N ASP A 66 18.44 0.97 15.36
CA ASP A 66 18.31 -0.23 16.20
C ASP A 66 17.08 -0.18 17.13
N ASP A 67 16.70 1.01 17.64
CA ASP A 67 15.66 1.17 18.66
C ASP A 67 14.51 2.13 18.25
N GLY A 68 14.33 2.40 16.95
CA GLY A 68 13.33 3.36 16.45
C GLY A 68 11.90 2.81 16.41
N GLY A 69 11.72 1.51 16.60
CA GLY A 69 10.45 0.82 16.63
C GLY A 69 9.89 0.62 18.04
N PHE A 70 9.25 -0.53 18.26
CA PHE A 70 8.73 -0.88 19.59
C PHE A 70 9.84 -1.51 20.44
N ARG A 71 10.28 -0.81 21.48
CA ARG A 71 11.38 -1.21 22.39
C ARG A 71 12.71 -1.31 21.68
N LEU A 72 13.27 -2.52 21.52
CA LEU A 72 14.54 -2.82 20.85
C LEU A 72 14.32 -3.29 19.40
N GLU A 73 13.22 -2.88 18.77
CA GLU A 73 12.91 -3.17 17.38
C GLU A 73 13.26 -1.96 16.51
N SER A 74 13.73 -2.21 15.30
CA SER A 74 14.21 -1.17 14.41
C SER A 74 13.12 -0.63 13.50
N GLN A 75 13.11 0.69 13.31
CA GLN A 75 12.29 1.36 12.32
C GLN A 75 13.07 2.47 11.64
N ILE A 76 13.05 2.52 10.31
CA ILE A 76 13.62 3.60 9.51
C ILE A 76 12.50 4.27 8.73
N SER A 77 12.40 5.61 8.85
CA SER A 77 11.63 6.45 7.95
C SER A 77 12.59 7.09 6.93
N TYR A 78 12.32 6.92 5.63
CA TYR A 78 13.19 7.39 4.56
C TYR A 78 12.41 7.98 3.39
N THR A 79 12.74 9.21 3.01
CA THR A 79 12.17 9.90 1.84
C THR A 79 13.26 10.11 0.79
N PRO A 80 13.29 9.33 -0.31
CA PRO A 80 14.29 9.48 -1.36
C PRO A 80 14.10 10.78 -2.15
N THR A 81 15.20 11.40 -2.54
CA THR A 81 15.21 12.57 -3.43
C THR A 81 15.21 12.20 -4.91
N SER A 82 15.37 10.91 -5.24
CA SER A 82 15.36 10.38 -6.60
C SER A 82 14.75 8.99 -6.65
N THR A 83 13.99 8.69 -7.70
CA THR A 83 13.44 7.36 -7.96
C THR A 83 14.56 6.37 -8.30
N GLY A 84 14.51 5.16 -7.72
CA GLY A 84 15.54 4.15 -7.94
C GLY A 84 15.39 2.92 -7.05
N THR A 85 16.51 2.25 -6.78
CA THR A 85 16.57 1.09 -5.89
C THR A 85 17.50 1.40 -4.73
N VAL A 86 17.05 1.07 -3.51
CA VAL A 86 17.87 1.07 -2.30
C VAL A 86 17.94 -0.36 -1.74
N TYR A 87 18.88 -0.60 -0.84
CA TYR A 87 19.09 -1.90 -0.20
C TYR A 87 18.84 -1.78 1.29
N VAL A 88 18.03 -2.69 1.80
CA VAL A 88 17.73 -2.81 3.23
C VAL A 88 18.52 -3.99 3.77
N GLU A 89 19.38 -3.73 4.73
CA GLU A 89 20.11 -4.74 5.49
C GLU A 89 19.38 -4.95 6.81
N ALA A 90 18.83 -6.14 7.01
CA ALA A 90 18.26 -6.58 8.27
C ALA A 90 19.27 -7.44 9.01
N GLY A 91 19.64 -7.04 10.20
CA GLY A 91 20.60 -7.70 11.07
C GLY A 91 20.15 -7.65 12.53
N ALA A 92 21.08 -7.96 13.41
CA ALA A 92 20.92 -7.89 14.85
C ALA A 92 21.89 -6.91 15.48
N PHE A 93 21.48 -6.23 16.53
CA PHE A 93 22.41 -5.46 17.35
C PHE A 93 23.25 -6.41 18.22
N GLY A 94 24.57 -6.23 18.19
CA GLY A 94 25.50 -7.03 18.96
C GLY A 94 25.67 -8.46 18.44
N VAL A 95 25.41 -9.45 19.29
CA VAL A 95 25.57 -10.89 19.00
C VAL A 95 24.24 -11.64 19.00
N ASN A 96 23.12 -10.92 18.93
CA ASN A 96 21.80 -11.51 18.94
C ASN A 96 21.54 -12.32 17.66
N THR A 97 20.74 -13.36 17.79
CA THR A 97 20.29 -14.22 16.69
C THR A 97 18.81 -14.53 16.84
N GLY A 98 18.12 -14.91 15.77
CA GLY A 98 16.72 -15.34 15.79
C GLY A 98 15.92 -14.82 14.61
N THR A 99 14.68 -15.28 14.56
CA THR A 99 13.73 -14.94 13.51
C THR A 99 13.17 -13.54 13.71
N TYR A 100 12.85 -12.88 12.60
CA TYR A 100 12.25 -11.54 12.56
C TYR A 100 11.23 -11.42 11.42
N GLU A 101 10.39 -10.41 11.49
CA GLU A 101 9.54 -9.95 10.40
C GLU A 101 10.09 -8.61 9.88
N ILE A 102 10.21 -8.49 8.54
CA ILE A 102 10.50 -7.21 7.90
C ILE A 102 9.32 -6.79 7.03
N SER A 103 8.92 -5.53 7.15
CA SER A 103 7.84 -4.95 6.36
C SER A 103 8.17 -3.53 5.92
N VAL A 104 7.57 -3.11 4.81
CA VAL A 104 7.69 -1.75 4.29
C VAL A 104 6.30 -1.18 4.08
N GLY A 105 6.00 -0.10 4.78
CA GLY A 105 4.92 0.81 4.45
C GLY A 105 5.42 1.93 3.56
N SER A 106 4.58 2.50 2.73
CA SER A 106 4.85 3.79 2.09
C SER A 106 3.75 4.77 2.45
N SER A 107 4.16 5.96 2.82
CA SER A 107 3.31 7.13 2.80
C SER A 107 3.91 8.07 1.76
N SER A 108 3.14 8.52 0.83
CA SER A 108 3.54 9.69 0.06
C SER A 108 3.49 10.88 1.02
N SER A 109 4.59 11.11 1.77
CA SER A 109 4.71 12.34 2.52
C SER A 109 5.23 13.40 1.57
N GLY A 110 4.33 14.17 1.04
CA GLY A 110 4.45 15.55 0.63
C GLY A 110 5.52 15.90 -0.38
N GLY A 111 5.31 15.65 -1.60
CA GLY A 111 4.96 16.73 -2.52
C GLY A 111 3.45 16.59 -2.64
N ASP A 112 2.77 17.66 -2.33
CA ASP A 112 1.38 17.87 -2.60
C ASP A 112 0.89 16.96 -3.73
N VAL A 113 0.09 15.91 -3.38
CA VAL A 113 -0.53 15.07 -4.40
C VAL A 113 -1.47 16.00 -5.14
N ALA A 114 -1.35 16.09 -6.46
CA ALA A 114 -2.07 17.11 -7.23
C ALA A 114 -3.56 17.18 -6.84
N ASP A 115 -4.06 18.34 -6.54
CA ASP A 115 -5.44 18.62 -6.10
C ASP A 115 -6.49 18.42 -7.19
N THR A 116 -6.09 18.11 -8.40
CA THR A 116 -6.99 18.01 -9.56
C THR A 116 -6.66 16.81 -10.45
N PRO A 117 -7.66 16.18 -11.10
CA PRO A 117 -7.44 15.19 -12.14
C PRO A 117 -6.45 15.64 -13.21
N GLY A 118 -5.53 14.77 -13.60
CA GLY A 118 -4.50 15.10 -14.59
C GLY A 118 -3.53 13.96 -14.87
N SER A 119 -2.41 14.28 -15.51
CA SER A 119 -1.33 13.32 -15.76
C SER A 119 -0.33 13.30 -14.61
N GLY A 120 0.25 12.14 -14.32
CA GLY A 120 1.29 11.98 -13.31
C GLY A 120 0.77 11.70 -11.88
N LEU A 121 -0.53 11.43 -11.74
CA LEU A 121 -1.13 11.04 -10.47
C LEU A 121 -0.66 9.65 -10.01
N ILE A 122 -0.71 9.45 -8.70
CA ILE A 122 -0.51 8.12 -8.11
C ILE A 122 -1.69 7.22 -8.50
N ALA A 123 -1.40 6.10 -9.17
CA ALA A 123 -2.42 5.13 -9.53
C ALA A 123 -2.70 4.19 -8.34
N ILE A 124 -3.98 4.09 -7.95
CA ILE A 124 -4.43 3.10 -6.96
C ILE A 124 -4.77 1.79 -7.67
N SER A 125 -4.31 0.69 -7.09
CA SER A 125 -4.66 -0.67 -7.53
C SER A 125 -5.55 -1.35 -6.49
N SER A 126 -6.53 -2.12 -6.97
CA SER A 126 -7.42 -2.89 -6.08
C SER A 126 -6.61 -3.82 -5.17
N GLY A 127 -6.90 -3.78 -3.88
CA GLY A 127 -6.24 -4.59 -2.85
C GLY A 127 -4.88 -4.05 -2.36
N THR A 128 -4.46 -2.87 -2.83
CA THR A 128 -3.22 -2.23 -2.38
C THR A 128 -3.53 -0.88 -1.73
N PRO A 129 -3.50 -0.79 -0.40
CA PRO A 129 -3.72 0.47 0.30
C PRO A 129 -2.65 1.51 -0.02
N VAL A 130 -3.06 2.77 -0.08
CA VAL A 130 -2.16 3.93 -0.24
C VAL A 130 -2.34 4.85 0.97
N ALA A 131 -1.23 5.26 1.58
CA ALA A 131 -1.25 6.25 2.63
C ALA A 131 -1.01 7.64 2.06
N GLY A 132 -1.67 8.65 2.62
CA GLY A 132 -1.52 10.06 2.25
C GLY A 132 -1.56 10.97 3.48
N ASP A 133 -1.37 12.27 3.26
CA ASP A 133 -1.37 13.30 4.30
C ASP A 133 -1.94 14.61 3.72
N LEU A 134 -2.92 15.17 4.37
CA LEU A 134 -3.39 16.53 4.11
C LEU A 134 -2.59 17.50 4.95
N GLU A 135 -1.60 18.16 4.34
CA GLU A 135 -0.59 18.96 5.04
C GLU A 135 -1.11 20.31 5.50
N THR A 136 -2.03 20.88 4.72
CA THR A 136 -2.60 22.20 4.99
C THR A 136 -4.11 22.20 4.99
N GLY A 137 -4.70 23.19 5.63
CA GLY A 137 -6.17 23.31 5.65
C GLY A 137 -6.74 23.58 4.25
N GLY A 138 -7.63 22.71 3.79
CA GLY A 138 -8.25 22.76 2.46
C GLY A 138 -7.53 21.95 1.39
N ASP A 139 -6.45 21.28 1.78
CA ASP A 139 -5.70 20.36 0.97
C ASP A 139 -6.53 19.16 0.50
N LYS A 140 -6.17 18.62 -0.66
CA LYS A 140 -6.83 17.50 -1.32
C LYS A 140 -5.81 16.70 -2.09
N ASP A 141 -5.90 15.40 -1.98
CA ASP A 141 -5.07 14.47 -2.74
C ASP A 141 -5.92 13.76 -3.80
N VAL A 142 -5.51 13.82 -5.06
CA VAL A 142 -6.21 13.15 -6.16
C VAL A 142 -5.38 11.97 -6.68
N TYR A 143 -6.03 10.83 -6.73
CA TYR A 143 -5.46 9.56 -7.22
C TYR A 143 -6.18 9.13 -8.50
N SER A 144 -5.51 8.37 -9.36
CA SER A 144 -6.15 7.74 -10.51
C SER A 144 -6.53 6.28 -10.22
N LEU A 145 -7.66 5.84 -10.78
CA LEU A 145 -8.15 4.46 -10.70
C LEU A 145 -8.65 4.01 -12.07
N SER A 146 -8.04 2.96 -12.62
CA SER A 146 -8.55 2.31 -13.81
C SER A 146 -9.75 1.44 -13.47
N VAL A 147 -10.88 1.66 -14.16
CA VAL A 147 -12.13 0.94 -13.94
C VAL A 147 -12.61 0.21 -15.19
N THR A 148 -13.36 -0.87 -14.97
CA THR A 148 -14.01 -1.64 -16.04
C THR A 148 -15.53 -1.43 -15.99
N ALA A 149 -16.17 -1.26 -17.13
CA ALA A 149 -17.62 -1.08 -17.21
C ALA A 149 -18.37 -2.21 -16.48
N GLY A 150 -19.33 -1.85 -15.62
CA GLY A 150 -20.08 -2.77 -14.75
C GLY A 150 -19.30 -3.27 -13.53
N GLY A 151 -18.02 -2.92 -13.40
CA GLY A 151 -17.22 -3.22 -12.21
C GLY A 151 -17.71 -2.40 -11.01
N THR A 152 -17.78 -3.06 -9.85
CA THR A 152 -18.17 -2.43 -8.58
C THR A 152 -16.93 -2.33 -7.69
N TYR A 153 -16.69 -1.15 -7.15
CA TYR A 153 -15.52 -0.80 -6.36
C TYR A 153 -15.97 -0.31 -4.99
N GLN A 154 -15.53 -0.99 -3.94
CA GLN A 154 -15.60 -0.49 -2.58
C GLN A 154 -14.38 0.39 -2.36
N ILE A 155 -14.60 1.65 -1.97
CA ILE A 155 -13.55 2.63 -1.75
C ILE A 155 -13.69 3.15 -0.32
N ASP A 156 -12.62 3.02 0.46
CA ASP A 156 -12.57 3.42 1.86
C ASP A 156 -11.46 4.46 2.05
N LEU A 157 -11.78 5.56 2.73
CA LEU A 157 -10.82 6.58 3.16
C LEU A 157 -10.81 6.60 4.69
N ARG A 158 -9.71 6.14 5.28
CA ARG A 158 -9.59 5.86 6.70
C ARG A 158 -8.59 6.77 7.37
N GLY A 159 -8.89 7.17 8.59
CA GLY A 159 -8.06 8.06 9.38
C GLY A 159 -7.95 7.63 10.85
N SER A 160 -8.30 8.53 11.75
CA SER A 160 -8.09 8.35 13.20
C SER A 160 -9.02 7.31 13.83
N ALA A 161 -10.23 7.11 13.31
CA ALA A 161 -11.21 6.20 13.90
C ALA A 161 -10.81 4.72 13.76
N SER A 162 -10.11 4.35 12.69
CA SER A 162 -9.53 3.02 12.49
C SER A 162 -8.10 2.88 13.03
N GLY A 163 -7.43 4.01 13.34
CA GLY A 163 -6.01 4.04 13.71
C GLY A 163 -5.06 3.95 12.52
N LEU A 164 -5.57 4.15 11.29
CA LEU A 164 -4.78 4.08 10.05
C LEU A 164 -4.31 5.47 9.57
N GLY A 165 -4.51 6.49 10.41
CA GLY A 165 -4.06 7.85 10.18
C GLY A 165 -4.42 8.76 11.33
N THR A 166 -4.18 10.07 11.16
CA THR A 166 -4.51 11.12 12.15
C THR A 166 -5.66 12.01 11.70
N LEU A 167 -6.07 11.94 10.42
CA LEU A 167 -7.20 12.72 9.88
C LEU A 167 -8.49 12.33 10.61
N ALA A 168 -9.15 13.31 11.22
CA ALA A 168 -10.28 13.05 12.12
C ALA A 168 -11.58 12.78 11.38
N ASP A 169 -11.77 13.42 10.22
CA ASP A 169 -13.03 13.47 9.47
C ASP A 169 -12.73 13.53 7.96
N PRO A 170 -12.36 12.37 7.36
CA PRO A 170 -12.06 12.26 5.94
C PRO A 170 -13.29 12.48 5.06
N LEU A 171 -13.12 13.11 3.91
CA LEU A 171 -14.12 13.27 2.86
C LEU A 171 -13.61 12.63 1.57
N LEU A 172 -14.33 11.64 1.06
CA LEU A 172 -14.00 10.91 -0.17
C LEU A 172 -14.92 11.33 -1.33
N ARG A 173 -14.32 11.64 -2.48
CA ARG A 173 -15.05 11.88 -3.73
C ARG A 173 -14.53 10.99 -4.85
N VAL A 174 -15.43 10.58 -5.72
CA VAL A 174 -15.13 10.00 -7.03
C VAL A 174 -15.41 11.06 -8.08
N LEU A 175 -14.40 11.34 -8.92
CA LEU A 175 -14.45 12.40 -9.92
C LEU A 175 -14.30 11.83 -11.34
N ASP A 176 -14.84 12.54 -12.34
CA ASP A 176 -14.51 12.34 -13.74
C ASP A 176 -13.26 13.15 -14.17
N GLU A 177 -12.87 13.05 -15.43
CA GLU A 177 -11.74 13.76 -16.04
C GLU A 177 -11.87 15.28 -16.01
N ASN A 178 -13.11 15.81 -15.83
CA ASN A 178 -13.40 17.24 -15.76
C ASN A 178 -13.58 17.73 -14.31
N SER A 179 -13.18 16.91 -13.31
CA SER A 179 -13.39 17.19 -11.88
C SER A 179 -14.86 17.23 -11.44
N ALA A 180 -15.78 16.69 -12.25
CA ALA A 180 -17.18 16.59 -11.84
C ALA A 180 -17.34 15.43 -10.86
N VAL A 181 -18.04 15.69 -9.73
CA VAL A 181 -18.28 14.68 -8.68
C VAL A 181 -19.28 13.64 -9.18
N LEU A 182 -18.85 12.39 -9.26
CA LEU A 182 -19.67 11.22 -9.60
C LEU A 182 -20.29 10.58 -8.36
N ALA A 183 -19.58 10.60 -7.24
CA ALA A 183 -20.04 10.11 -5.94
C ALA A 183 -19.25 10.81 -4.81
N GLU A 184 -19.85 10.90 -3.63
CA GLU A 184 -19.25 11.51 -2.45
C GLU A 184 -19.72 10.78 -1.18
N ASN A 185 -18.83 10.68 -0.19
CA ASN A 185 -19.17 10.20 1.15
C ASN A 185 -18.19 10.76 2.19
N ASP A 186 -18.68 11.05 3.40
CA ASP A 186 -17.91 11.52 4.55
C ASP A 186 -18.01 10.60 5.79
N ASP A 187 -19.16 9.97 6.03
CA ASP A 187 -19.46 9.22 7.26
C ASP A 187 -19.90 7.77 7.00
N GLY A 188 -19.62 7.20 5.81
CA GLY A 188 -20.08 5.84 5.45
C GLY A 188 -19.24 4.72 6.05
N GLY A 189 -18.10 5.06 6.66
CA GLY A 189 -17.14 4.13 7.25
C GLY A 189 -17.27 3.97 8.76
N ARG A 190 -16.15 3.76 9.42
CA ARG A 190 -16.09 3.66 10.89
C ARG A 190 -15.99 5.04 11.51
N GLY A 191 -16.94 5.40 12.38
CA GLY A 191 -16.97 6.73 13.02
C GLY A 191 -17.27 7.82 11.99
N LEU A 192 -16.32 8.70 11.76
CA LEU A 192 -16.37 9.76 10.74
C LEU A 192 -15.52 9.42 9.50
N GLU A 193 -15.21 8.16 9.25
CA GLU A 193 -14.44 7.74 8.08
C GLU A 193 -15.34 7.56 6.86
N SER A 194 -14.80 7.85 5.68
CA SER A 194 -15.55 7.72 4.44
C SER A 194 -15.48 6.30 3.89
N SER A 195 -16.60 5.81 3.38
CA SER A 195 -16.73 4.52 2.71
C SER A 195 -17.84 4.58 1.69
N LEU A 196 -17.57 4.27 0.43
CA LEU A 196 -18.57 4.25 -0.62
C LEU A 196 -18.38 3.08 -1.58
N THR A 197 -19.49 2.67 -2.19
CA THR A 197 -19.49 1.69 -3.28
C THR A 197 -19.80 2.42 -4.58
N PHE A 198 -18.88 2.32 -5.54
CA PHE A 198 -19.02 2.92 -6.88
C PHE A 198 -19.14 1.83 -7.95
N THR A 199 -20.11 1.94 -8.85
CA THR A 199 -20.23 1.06 -10.03
C THR A 199 -19.93 1.87 -11.28
N ALA A 200 -18.87 1.47 -12.01
CA ALA A 200 -18.45 2.16 -13.21
C ALA A 200 -19.38 1.88 -14.39
N SER A 201 -19.96 2.92 -14.97
CA SER A 201 -20.81 2.82 -16.16
C SER A 201 -20.01 2.52 -17.43
N ASN A 202 -18.76 2.96 -17.50
CA ASN A 202 -17.84 2.80 -18.62
C ASN A 202 -16.49 2.31 -18.13
N SER A 203 -15.73 1.64 -19.00
CA SER A 203 -14.32 1.38 -18.74
C SER A 203 -13.50 2.63 -19.03
N GLY A 204 -12.45 2.84 -18.25
CA GLY A 204 -11.58 4.00 -18.38
C GLY A 204 -10.89 4.36 -17.07
N GLU A 205 -10.50 5.61 -16.93
CA GLU A 205 -9.90 6.17 -15.73
C GLU A 205 -10.92 7.07 -15.03
N ILE A 206 -11.00 6.93 -13.72
CA ILE A 206 -11.71 7.83 -12.81
C ILE A 206 -10.72 8.33 -11.76
N PHE A 207 -11.12 9.33 -10.99
CA PHE A 207 -10.24 9.93 -10.00
C PHE A 207 -10.87 9.86 -8.62
N LEU A 208 -10.04 9.64 -7.61
CA LEU A 208 -10.43 9.59 -6.21
C LEU A 208 -9.82 10.78 -5.50
N GLU A 209 -10.66 11.68 -5.00
CA GLU A 209 -10.24 12.83 -4.18
C GLU A 209 -10.35 12.43 -2.71
N ALA A 210 -9.23 12.44 -2.00
CA ALA A 210 -9.15 12.37 -0.56
C ALA A 210 -9.03 13.80 -0.01
N GLY A 211 -9.92 14.18 0.87
CA GLY A 211 -9.95 15.48 1.51
C GLY A 211 -10.43 15.38 2.95
N ALA A 212 -10.67 16.52 3.57
CA ALA A 212 -11.31 16.61 4.88
C ALA A 212 -12.69 17.27 4.76
N PHE A 213 -13.67 16.80 5.57
CA PHE A 213 -14.99 17.42 5.64
C PHE A 213 -14.90 18.91 6.01
N SER A 214 -14.05 19.24 6.97
CA SER A 214 -13.76 20.64 7.30
C SER A 214 -12.45 21.08 6.64
N SER A 215 -12.50 22.18 5.88
CA SER A 215 -11.33 22.79 5.21
C SER A 215 -10.22 23.28 6.16
N ARG A 216 -10.32 23.05 7.45
CA ARG A 216 -9.28 23.38 8.44
C ARG A 216 -8.58 22.15 9.02
N GLN A 217 -9.08 20.98 8.71
CA GLN A 217 -8.49 19.73 9.19
C GLN A 217 -7.31 19.34 8.29
N THR A 218 -6.33 18.75 8.94
CA THR A 218 -5.12 18.18 8.35
C THR A 218 -4.87 16.83 8.99
N GLY A 219 -4.04 16.01 8.38
CA GLY A 219 -3.59 14.76 8.96
C GLY A 219 -3.47 13.62 7.96
N THR A 220 -2.81 12.57 8.41
CA THR A 220 -2.56 11.38 7.63
C THR A 220 -3.80 10.50 7.50
N TYR A 221 -3.90 9.78 6.39
CA TYR A 221 -4.99 8.86 6.09
C TYR A 221 -4.49 7.64 5.30
N GLN A 222 -5.35 6.65 5.13
CA GLN A 222 -5.15 5.54 4.20
C GLN A 222 -6.38 5.44 3.29
N ILE A 223 -6.13 5.32 1.97
CA ILE A 223 -7.17 5.04 0.97
C ILE A 223 -7.02 3.62 0.44
N ASP A 224 -8.14 2.87 0.43
CA ASP A 224 -8.23 1.51 -0.05
C ASP A 224 -9.27 1.38 -1.14
N VAL A 225 -9.00 0.53 -2.13
CA VAL A 225 -9.95 0.15 -3.16
C VAL A 225 -10.04 -1.37 -3.25
N LEU A 226 -11.25 -1.92 -3.17
CA LEU A 226 -11.51 -3.34 -3.42
C LEU A 226 -12.51 -3.47 -4.57
N GLN A 227 -12.08 -4.05 -5.67
CA GLN A 227 -13.00 -4.41 -6.75
C GLN A 227 -13.79 -5.65 -6.37
N SER A 228 -15.13 -5.54 -6.29
CA SER A 228 -16.04 -6.66 -6.13
C SER A 228 -16.76 -6.94 -7.46
N GLY A 229 -16.86 -8.22 -7.82
CA GLY A 229 -17.67 -8.63 -8.97
C GLY A 229 -17.03 -8.45 -10.34
N ILE A 230 -15.88 -9.10 -10.59
CA ILE A 230 -15.66 -9.61 -11.94
C ILE A 230 -16.58 -10.82 -12.04
N SER A 231 -17.72 -10.64 -12.71
CA SER A 231 -18.53 -11.79 -13.13
C SER A 231 -17.62 -12.65 -14.00
N THR A 232 -17.27 -13.85 -13.52
CA THR A 232 -16.44 -14.84 -14.20
C THR A 232 -17.18 -15.46 -15.39
N SER A 233 -17.89 -14.66 -16.18
CA SER A 233 -18.50 -15.11 -17.43
C SER A 233 -17.48 -15.42 -18.54
N SER A 234 -16.19 -15.15 -18.31
CA SER A 234 -15.10 -15.53 -19.22
C SER A 234 -14.40 -16.84 -18.87
N LEU A 235 -14.68 -17.44 -17.70
CA LEU A 235 -14.14 -18.75 -17.32
C LEU A 235 -15.05 -19.91 -17.72
N GLY A 236 -16.30 -19.64 -18.15
CA GLY A 236 -17.26 -20.64 -18.57
C GLY A 236 -17.03 -21.19 -19.97
N ASP A 237 -16.28 -20.50 -20.82
CA ASP A 237 -16.06 -20.93 -22.22
C ASP A 237 -14.82 -21.83 -22.40
N LEU A 238 -13.99 -21.98 -21.37
CA LEU A 238 -12.83 -22.88 -21.42
C LEU A 238 -13.11 -24.28 -20.88
N ILE A 239 -14.27 -24.54 -20.28
CA ILE A 239 -14.66 -25.87 -19.73
C ILE A 239 -15.70 -26.56 -20.61
N GLY A 240 -16.18 -25.93 -21.69
CA GLY A 240 -17.20 -26.46 -22.61
C GLY A 240 -16.68 -27.37 -23.73
N GLN A 241 -15.41 -27.62 -23.83
CA GLN A 241 -14.82 -28.62 -24.75
C GLN A 241 -14.76 -29.99 -24.07
N THR A 242 -15.92 -30.54 -23.70
CA THR A 242 -16.01 -31.97 -23.45
C THR A 242 -15.94 -32.69 -24.79
N GLN A 243 -14.90 -33.50 -24.92
CA GLN A 243 -14.71 -34.41 -26.04
C GLN A 243 -16.01 -35.16 -26.34
N GLU A 244 -16.58 -35.01 -27.53
CA GLU A 244 -17.54 -35.93 -28.07
C GLU A 244 -16.89 -37.32 -28.17
N HIS A 245 -17.41 -38.24 -27.37
CA HIS A 245 -17.03 -39.64 -27.38
C HIS A 245 -17.56 -40.24 -28.69
N ALA A 246 -16.66 -40.53 -29.64
CA ALA A 246 -17.03 -41.26 -30.85
C ALA A 246 -17.53 -42.65 -30.50
N PRO A 247 -18.65 -43.12 -31.09
CA PRO A 247 -19.16 -44.46 -30.80
C PRO A 247 -18.20 -45.53 -31.32
N ILE A 248 -17.86 -46.46 -30.46
CA ILE A 248 -17.09 -47.67 -30.80
C ILE A 248 -18.02 -48.58 -31.61
N THR A 249 -17.82 -48.67 -32.93
CA THR A 249 -18.42 -49.71 -33.76
C THR A 249 -17.72 -51.04 -33.49
N ALA A 250 -18.46 -51.98 -32.90
CA ALA A 250 -18.00 -53.36 -32.77
C ALA A 250 -17.94 -54.02 -34.17
N LEU A 251 -16.77 -54.56 -34.51
CA LEU A 251 -16.60 -55.43 -35.66
C LEU A 251 -16.84 -56.88 -35.19
N ASN A 252 -17.80 -57.53 -35.91
CA ASN A 252 -17.98 -59.00 -35.88
C ASN A 252 -16.84 -59.72 -36.56
#